data_569ef972fb827bf7e0c87f631ce06b3c
#
_entry.id   569ef972fb827bf7e0c87f631ce06b3c
#
_cell.length_a   1.000
_cell.length_b   1.000
_cell.length_c   1.000
_cell.angle_alpha   90.00
_cell.angle_beta   90.00
_cell.angle_gamma   90.00
#
_symmetry.space_group_name_H-M   'P 1'
#
loop_
_entity.id
_entity.type
_entity.pdbx_description
1 polymer ?
#
loop_
_entity_poly.entity_id
_entity_poly.type
_entity_poly.pdbx_seq_one_letter_code
_entity_poly.pdbx_strand_id
1 'polypeptide(L)'
;MIKRYFLSLITCTCFYLLAASFTSKNGNYEVLKVTAPFPMQPIKVFIYPDKDFIITDFGAVNGGRVDNTKAITSAIEACNQSGGGRVVVPAGTWLTGPIHFKSNVNLYLEENAVLNFTDNPSDYLPAVMTSWEGLECYNYSPLLYAFECENVAITGKGTLQPKMDTWKVWFKRPQPHLEALKELYTKASTNIPVIERQTVSYTHLTLPTKL
;
A
#
# COMPACT_ATOMS: atom_id res chain seq x y z
N MET A 1 13.49 37.34 77.36
CA MET A 1 12.23 36.73 76.90
C MET A 1 12.18 36.93 75.39
N ILE A 2 12.63 35.94 74.62
CA ILE A 2 12.77 36.05 73.17
C ILE A 2 11.67 35.15 72.53
N LYS A 3 10.72 35.78 71.83
CA LYS A 3 9.68 35.10 71.09
C LYS A 3 10.28 34.66 69.71
N ARG A 4 10.38 33.37 69.49
CA ARG A 4 10.69 32.78 68.20
C ARG A 4 9.45 32.73 67.32
N TYR A 5 9.48 33.41 66.16
CA TYR A 5 8.48 33.25 65.09
C TYR A 5 8.91 32.12 64.18
N PHE A 6 8.13 31.05 64.12
CA PHE A 6 8.28 30.01 63.16
C PHE A 6 7.62 30.49 61.86
N LEU A 7 8.46 30.68 60.82
CA LEU A 7 8.00 31.00 59.49
C LEU A 7 7.75 29.68 58.79
N SER A 8 6.49 29.33 58.57
CA SER A 8 6.09 28.16 57.81
C SER A 8 6.19 28.47 56.32
N LEU A 9 7.15 27.83 55.64
CA LEU A 9 7.33 27.89 54.22
C LEU A 9 6.34 26.91 53.57
N ILE A 10 5.26 27.43 53.01
CA ILE A 10 4.34 26.64 52.17
C ILE A 10 4.93 26.57 50.79
N THR A 11 5.55 25.42 50.46
CA THR A 11 5.96 25.09 49.11
C THR A 11 4.75 24.70 48.29
N CYS A 12 4.31 25.63 47.46
CA CYS A 12 3.25 25.40 46.47
C CYS A 12 3.87 24.59 45.32
N THR A 13 3.75 23.27 45.32
CA THR A 13 4.08 22.40 44.21
C THR A 13 2.99 22.52 43.15
N CYS A 14 3.24 23.35 42.13
CA CYS A 14 2.44 23.36 40.91
C CYS A 14 2.61 22.03 40.21
N PHE A 15 1.64 21.13 40.33
CA PHE A 15 1.46 19.99 39.45
C PHE A 15 1.03 20.52 38.08
N TYR A 16 1.98 20.62 37.16
CA TYR A 16 1.65 20.74 35.72
C TYR A 16 1.06 19.41 35.27
N LEU A 17 -0.25 19.33 35.26
CA LEU A 17 -0.97 18.32 34.50
C LEU A 17 -0.68 18.57 33.02
N LEU A 18 0.26 17.81 32.45
CA LEU A 18 0.38 17.68 31.02
C LEU A 18 -0.90 16.98 30.54
N ALA A 19 -1.88 17.76 30.14
CA ALA A 19 -3.00 17.28 29.37
C ALA A 19 -2.44 16.85 28.00
N ALA A 20 -2.08 15.59 27.87
CA ALA A 20 -1.88 14.99 26.58
C ALA A 20 -3.23 15.08 25.86
N SER A 21 -3.37 16.09 25.01
CA SER A 21 -4.47 16.17 24.07
C SER A 21 -4.33 14.98 23.16
N PHE A 22 -5.05 13.90 23.48
CA PHE A 22 -5.38 12.87 22.48
C PHE A 22 -6.24 13.58 21.45
N THR A 23 -5.62 14.16 20.44
CA THR A 23 -6.32 14.46 19.20
C THR A 23 -6.73 13.13 18.63
N SER A 24 -7.98 12.77 18.87
CA SER A 24 -8.67 11.76 18.06
C SER A 24 -8.35 12.13 16.61
N LYS A 25 -7.67 11.22 15.90
CA LYS A 25 -7.57 11.27 14.43
C LYS A 25 -8.97 11.04 13.88
N ASN A 26 -9.84 12.04 13.97
CA ASN A 26 -10.98 12.14 13.09
C ASN A 26 -10.37 12.40 11.71
N GLY A 27 -10.17 11.30 10.95
CA GLY A 27 -9.77 11.42 9.56
C GLY A 27 -10.74 12.41 8.90
N ASN A 28 -10.22 13.30 8.08
CA ASN A 28 -11.05 14.21 7.29
C ASN A 28 -11.89 13.36 6.33
N TYR A 29 -13.18 13.23 6.61
CA TYR A 29 -14.10 12.50 5.75
C TYR A 29 -15.22 13.42 5.28
N GLU A 30 -15.51 13.36 4.00
CA GLU A 30 -16.74 13.88 3.43
C GLU A 30 -17.78 12.77 3.40
N VAL A 31 -19.04 13.13 3.65
CA VAL A 31 -20.16 12.19 3.60
C VAL A 31 -20.94 12.41 2.32
N LEU A 32 -20.85 11.46 1.39
CA LEU A 32 -21.62 11.46 0.18
C LEU A 32 -22.96 10.77 0.41
N LYS A 33 -24.04 11.48 0.10
CA LYS A 33 -25.40 10.90 0.01
C LYS A 33 -25.66 10.51 -1.43
N VAL A 34 -25.80 9.22 -1.68
CA VAL A 34 -26.09 8.69 -3.01
C VAL A 34 -27.58 8.41 -3.12
N THR A 35 -28.22 8.90 -4.18
CA THR A 35 -29.60 8.54 -4.51
C THR A 35 -29.58 7.22 -5.28
N ALA A 36 -30.13 6.17 -4.69
CA ALA A 36 -30.23 4.85 -5.29
C ALA A 36 -31.67 4.35 -5.22
N PRO A 37 -32.07 3.38 -6.06
CA PRO A 37 -33.42 2.81 -6.03
C PRO A 37 -33.70 1.91 -4.79
N PHE A 38 -32.73 1.81 -3.90
CA PHE A 38 -32.80 1.07 -2.63
C PHE A 38 -32.12 1.89 -1.51
N PRO A 39 -32.41 1.63 -0.23
CA PRO A 39 -31.76 2.32 0.87
C PRO A 39 -30.25 2.08 0.88
N MET A 40 -29.45 3.16 0.81
CA MET A 40 -28.00 3.12 0.94
C MET A 40 -27.56 3.88 2.18
N GLN A 41 -26.56 3.33 2.86
CA GLN A 41 -25.87 4.06 3.91
C GLN A 41 -25.03 5.19 3.29
N PRO A 42 -24.85 6.33 4.00
CA PRO A 42 -23.96 7.38 3.54
C PRO A 42 -22.51 6.85 3.37
N ILE A 43 -21.89 7.21 2.26
CA ILE A 43 -20.51 6.79 1.96
C ILE A 43 -19.56 7.83 2.54
N LYS A 44 -18.65 7.37 3.41
CA LYS A 44 -17.55 8.22 3.90
C LYS A 44 -16.40 8.17 2.91
N VAL A 45 -16.03 9.33 2.40
CA VAL A 45 -14.88 9.50 1.47
C VAL A 45 -13.78 10.24 2.22
N PHE A 46 -12.59 9.67 2.22
CA PHE A 46 -11.43 10.30 2.86
C PHE A 46 -10.96 11.51 2.06
N ILE A 47 -10.76 12.65 2.75
CA ILE A 47 -10.20 13.86 2.17
C ILE A 47 -8.69 13.84 2.42
N TYR A 48 -7.93 13.63 1.35
CA TYR A 48 -6.47 13.62 1.43
C TYR A 48 -5.95 15.01 1.81
N PRO A 49 -4.92 15.11 2.67
CA PRO A 49 -4.20 16.36 2.89
C PRO A 49 -3.71 16.95 1.56
N ASP A 50 -3.73 18.27 1.44
CA ASP A 50 -3.22 19.00 0.26
C ASP A 50 -1.69 19.06 0.30
N LYS A 51 -1.07 17.89 0.05
CA LYS A 51 0.37 17.68 0.01
C LYS A 51 0.70 16.78 -1.17
N ASP A 52 1.64 17.23 -2.00
CA ASP A 52 2.12 16.49 -3.16
C ASP A 52 3.53 15.95 -2.91
N PHE A 53 3.73 14.70 -3.30
CA PHE A 53 4.98 13.97 -3.29
C PHE A 53 5.27 13.56 -4.73
N ILE A 54 6.00 14.40 -5.46
CA ILE A 54 6.25 14.20 -6.88
C ILE A 54 7.36 13.15 -7.02
N ILE A 55 7.13 12.08 -7.79
CA ILE A 55 8.09 10.96 -7.88
C ILE A 55 9.48 11.39 -8.37
N THR A 56 9.58 12.47 -9.15
CA THR A 56 10.86 13.03 -9.59
C THR A 56 11.71 13.56 -8.45
N ASP A 57 11.11 14.08 -7.40
CA ASP A 57 11.82 14.59 -6.21
C ASP A 57 12.44 13.43 -5.40
N PHE A 58 12.02 12.20 -5.67
CA PHE A 58 12.55 10.96 -5.11
C PHE A 58 13.47 10.21 -6.09
N GLY A 59 13.84 10.86 -7.20
CA GLY A 59 14.79 10.33 -8.16
C GLY A 59 14.20 9.52 -9.31
N ALA A 60 12.88 9.60 -9.55
CA ALA A 60 12.27 8.95 -10.70
C ALA A 60 12.75 9.59 -12.02
N VAL A 61 13.02 8.75 -13.02
CA VAL A 61 13.54 9.14 -14.33
C VAL A 61 12.51 8.80 -15.42
N ASN A 62 12.10 9.81 -16.17
CA ASN A 62 11.18 9.67 -17.30
C ASN A 62 11.85 8.93 -18.48
N GLY A 63 11.03 8.40 -19.39
CA GLY A 63 11.45 7.76 -20.63
C GLY A 63 11.23 6.27 -20.71
N GLY A 64 10.66 5.64 -19.67
CA GLY A 64 10.20 4.25 -19.68
C GLY A 64 11.29 3.17 -19.74
N ARG A 65 12.56 3.53 -19.47
CA ARG A 65 13.71 2.61 -19.51
C ARG A 65 14.31 2.35 -18.13
N VAL A 66 14.26 3.32 -17.24
CA VAL A 66 14.81 3.24 -15.88
C VAL A 66 13.70 2.72 -14.97
N ASP A 67 14.01 1.73 -14.15
CA ASP A 67 13.10 1.24 -13.14
C ASP A 67 12.96 2.28 -12.01
N ASN A 68 11.74 2.77 -11.81
CA ASN A 68 11.39 3.80 -10.83
C ASN A 68 10.72 3.20 -9.58
N THR A 69 10.70 1.89 -9.41
CA THR A 69 10.02 1.23 -8.28
C THR A 69 10.46 1.80 -6.94
N LYS A 70 11.76 1.99 -6.75
CA LYS A 70 12.30 2.56 -5.51
C LYS A 70 11.89 4.01 -5.29
N ALA A 71 11.93 4.83 -6.33
CA ALA A 71 11.53 6.24 -6.25
C ALA A 71 10.05 6.38 -5.87
N ILE A 72 9.18 5.59 -6.52
CA ILE A 72 7.75 5.56 -6.22
C ILE A 72 7.51 5.04 -4.79
N THR A 73 8.18 3.99 -4.36
CA THR A 73 8.10 3.48 -2.99
C THR A 73 8.48 4.55 -1.97
N SER A 74 9.60 5.24 -2.18
CA SER A 74 10.05 6.32 -1.28
C SER A 74 9.05 7.47 -1.22
N ALA A 75 8.44 7.86 -2.33
CA ALA A 75 7.39 8.87 -2.37
C ALA A 75 6.15 8.43 -1.56
N ILE A 76 5.73 7.17 -1.70
CA ILE A 76 4.60 6.58 -0.96
C ILE A 76 4.90 6.56 0.55
N GLU A 77 6.11 6.16 0.94
CA GLU A 77 6.53 6.14 2.33
C GLU A 77 6.56 7.55 2.95
N ALA A 78 7.13 8.51 2.25
CA ALA A 78 7.16 9.91 2.69
C ALA A 78 5.73 10.49 2.83
N CYS A 79 4.87 10.21 1.86
CA CYS A 79 3.47 10.62 1.88
C CYS A 79 2.75 10.03 3.11
N ASN A 80 2.85 8.72 3.34
CA ASN A 80 2.25 8.06 4.50
C ASN A 80 2.78 8.63 5.83
N GLN A 81 4.12 8.79 5.98
CA GLN A 81 4.75 9.32 7.19
C GLN A 81 4.32 10.76 7.49
N SER A 82 3.98 11.54 6.47
CA SER A 82 3.47 12.91 6.64
C SER A 82 2.00 12.97 7.06
N GLY A 83 1.32 11.83 7.19
CA GLY A 83 -0.11 11.72 7.49
C GLY A 83 -1.01 11.58 6.27
N GLY A 84 -0.44 11.47 5.07
CA GLY A 84 -1.15 11.27 3.81
C GLY A 84 -1.01 12.43 2.81
N GLY A 85 -1.57 12.25 1.62
CA GLY A 85 -1.51 13.20 0.53
C GLY A 85 -1.59 12.52 -0.84
N ARG A 86 -1.04 13.19 -1.87
CA ARG A 86 -0.95 12.65 -3.22
C ARG A 86 0.50 12.28 -3.58
N VAL A 87 0.71 11.09 -4.07
CA VAL A 87 1.94 10.72 -4.77
C VAL A 87 1.72 11.01 -6.24
N VAL A 88 2.37 12.03 -6.76
CA VAL A 88 2.13 12.55 -8.11
C VAL A 88 3.07 11.89 -9.11
N VAL A 89 2.49 11.30 -10.15
CA VAL A 89 3.19 10.80 -11.32
C VAL A 89 3.00 11.82 -12.44
N PRO A 90 4.03 12.62 -12.80
CA PRO A 90 3.93 13.64 -13.85
C PRO A 90 3.71 13.04 -15.23
N ALA A 91 3.30 13.88 -16.17
CA ALA A 91 3.22 13.49 -17.58
C ALA A 91 4.54 12.88 -18.08
N GLY A 92 4.44 11.78 -18.81
CA GLY A 92 5.60 11.03 -19.30
C GLY A 92 5.44 9.53 -19.16
N THR A 93 6.49 8.78 -19.48
CA THR A 93 6.49 7.32 -19.43
C THR A 93 7.43 6.83 -18.34
N TRP A 94 6.92 6.08 -17.40
CA TRP A 94 7.60 5.64 -16.19
C TRP A 94 7.57 4.12 -16.10
N LEU A 95 8.72 3.47 -16.15
CA LEU A 95 8.83 2.02 -15.91
C LEU A 95 8.84 1.77 -14.40
N THR A 96 8.08 0.78 -13.93
CA THR A 96 8.02 0.37 -12.53
C THR A 96 7.75 -1.12 -12.37
N GLY A 97 8.21 -1.70 -11.28
CA GLY A 97 7.72 -2.98 -10.76
C GLY A 97 6.42 -2.80 -9.97
N PRO A 98 6.11 -3.72 -9.04
CA PRO A 98 4.91 -3.64 -8.22
C PRO A 98 4.92 -2.40 -7.33
N ILE A 99 3.75 -1.80 -7.14
CA ILE A 99 3.55 -0.66 -6.26
C ILE A 99 2.81 -1.12 -5.02
N HIS A 100 3.47 -1.01 -3.86
CA HIS A 100 2.89 -1.33 -2.55
C HIS A 100 2.41 -0.06 -1.86
N PHE A 101 1.12 0.03 -1.66
CA PHE A 101 0.49 1.17 -1.01
C PHE A 101 0.73 1.18 0.51
N LYS A 102 0.62 2.36 1.06
CA LYS A 102 0.47 2.63 2.49
C LYS A 102 -0.83 3.39 2.73
N SER A 103 -1.29 3.42 3.97
CA SER A 103 -2.53 4.14 4.33
C SER A 103 -2.44 5.64 4.02
N ASN A 104 -3.58 6.23 3.69
CA ASN A 104 -3.77 7.66 3.42
C ASN A 104 -3.02 8.17 2.16
N VAL A 105 -2.74 7.30 1.20
CA VAL A 105 -2.02 7.64 -0.03
C VAL A 105 -2.95 7.62 -1.22
N ASN A 106 -2.97 8.71 -1.97
CA ASN A 106 -3.59 8.81 -3.29
C ASN A 106 -2.49 8.81 -4.36
N LEU A 107 -2.39 7.76 -5.15
CA LEU A 107 -1.54 7.74 -6.35
C LEU A 107 -2.23 8.52 -7.46
N TYR A 108 -1.73 9.72 -7.72
CA TYR A 108 -2.31 10.64 -8.70
C TYR A 108 -1.48 10.64 -9.98
N LEU A 109 -2.09 10.19 -11.08
CA LEU A 109 -1.45 10.21 -12.39
C LEU A 109 -1.93 11.43 -13.17
N GLU A 110 -1.00 12.33 -13.50
CA GLU A 110 -1.31 13.45 -14.37
C GLU A 110 -1.80 13.01 -15.75
N GLU A 111 -2.43 13.93 -16.46
CA GLU A 111 -2.80 13.67 -17.85
C GLU A 111 -1.54 13.39 -18.69
N ASN A 112 -1.57 12.36 -19.52
CA ASN A 112 -0.42 11.84 -20.28
C ASN A 112 0.69 11.18 -19.42
N ALA A 113 0.48 10.92 -18.16
CA ALA A 113 1.33 10.02 -17.39
C ALA A 113 1.03 8.57 -17.76
N VAL A 114 2.07 7.78 -18.02
CA VAL A 114 1.94 6.34 -18.30
C VAL A 114 2.86 5.58 -17.36
N LEU A 115 2.29 4.78 -16.46
CA LEU A 115 3.02 3.82 -15.64
C LEU A 115 3.09 2.48 -16.39
N ASN A 116 4.25 2.16 -16.94
CA ASN A 116 4.55 0.88 -17.54
C ASN A 116 5.04 -0.09 -16.47
N PHE A 117 4.35 -1.19 -16.28
CA PHE A 117 4.80 -2.24 -15.36
C PHE A 117 5.77 -3.19 -16.04
N THR A 118 6.81 -3.63 -15.32
CA THR A 118 7.75 -4.64 -15.82
C THR A 118 7.01 -5.94 -16.10
N ASP A 119 7.54 -6.73 -17.05
CA ASP A 119 7.02 -8.03 -17.42
C ASP A 119 7.90 -9.19 -16.93
N ASN A 120 8.93 -8.87 -16.14
CA ASN A 120 9.77 -9.86 -15.51
C ASN A 120 9.14 -10.34 -14.19
N PRO A 121 8.69 -11.60 -14.07
CA PRO A 121 8.07 -12.10 -12.87
C PRO A 121 8.94 -11.98 -11.59
N SER A 122 10.27 -12.00 -11.74
CA SER A 122 11.19 -11.85 -10.60
C SER A 122 11.06 -10.51 -9.88
N ASP A 123 10.61 -9.47 -10.58
CA ASP A 123 10.43 -8.13 -10.00
C ASP A 123 9.24 -8.09 -9.03
N TYR A 124 8.39 -9.12 -9.07
CA TYR A 124 7.20 -9.26 -8.22
C TYR A 124 7.43 -10.17 -7.01
N LEU A 125 8.69 -10.43 -6.69
CA LEU A 125 9.13 -11.11 -5.48
C LEU A 125 9.76 -10.11 -4.49
N PRO A 126 9.81 -10.45 -3.19
CA PRO A 126 9.34 -11.69 -2.56
C PRO A 126 7.82 -11.86 -2.62
N ALA A 127 7.36 -13.11 -2.45
CA ALA A 127 5.94 -13.43 -2.41
C ALA A 127 5.23 -12.65 -1.29
N VAL A 128 4.04 -12.16 -1.58
CA VAL A 128 3.22 -11.39 -0.64
C VAL A 128 1.98 -12.17 -0.21
N MET A 129 1.45 -11.83 0.99
CA MET A 129 0.18 -12.36 1.45
C MET A 129 -0.95 -11.95 0.50
N THR A 130 -1.70 -12.93 0.03
CA THR A 130 -2.81 -12.72 -0.90
C THR A 130 -3.85 -13.84 -0.74
N SER A 131 -4.84 -13.88 -1.60
CA SER A 131 -5.75 -15.00 -1.70
C SER A 131 -5.89 -15.46 -3.14
N TRP A 132 -5.99 -16.76 -3.33
CA TRP A 132 -6.28 -17.37 -4.63
C TRP A 132 -7.55 -18.21 -4.51
N GLU A 133 -8.58 -17.84 -5.28
CA GLU A 133 -9.90 -18.49 -5.26
C GLU A 133 -10.46 -18.68 -3.82
N GLY A 134 -10.23 -17.69 -2.94
CA GLY A 134 -10.69 -17.70 -1.56
C GLY A 134 -9.74 -18.38 -0.56
N LEU A 135 -8.63 -18.94 -0.99
CA LEU A 135 -7.61 -19.50 -0.12
C LEU A 135 -6.49 -18.50 0.14
N GLU A 136 -6.20 -18.24 1.39
CA GLU A 136 -5.06 -17.42 1.79
C GLU A 136 -3.75 -18.13 1.48
N CYS A 137 -2.83 -17.40 0.86
CA CYS A 137 -1.51 -17.91 0.44
C CYS A 137 -0.51 -16.78 0.24
N TYR A 138 0.73 -17.12 0.02
CA TYR A 138 1.77 -16.22 -0.46
C TYR A 138 2.03 -16.48 -1.93
N ASN A 139 1.95 -15.42 -2.74
CA ASN A 139 2.16 -15.48 -4.19
C ASN A 139 2.89 -14.23 -4.68
N TYR A 140 3.21 -14.17 -5.97
CA TYR A 140 3.71 -12.95 -6.60
C TYR A 140 2.90 -11.73 -6.19
N SER A 141 3.58 -10.60 -5.97
CA SER A 141 2.90 -9.33 -5.79
C SER A 141 2.03 -9.01 -7.00
N PRO A 142 0.80 -8.53 -6.82
CA PRO A 142 0.09 -7.89 -7.91
C PRO A 142 0.78 -6.58 -8.32
N LEU A 143 0.40 -6.03 -9.47
CA LEU A 143 0.93 -4.75 -9.96
C LEU A 143 0.71 -3.62 -8.95
N LEU A 144 -0.44 -3.63 -8.29
CA LEU A 144 -0.87 -2.70 -7.26
C LEU A 144 -1.30 -3.50 -6.04
N TYR A 145 -0.65 -3.27 -4.91
CA TYR A 145 -0.85 -4.05 -3.70
C TYR A 145 -1.16 -3.13 -2.52
N ALA A 146 -2.29 -3.37 -1.88
CA ALA A 146 -2.69 -2.71 -0.64
C ALA A 146 -3.10 -3.78 0.37
N PHE A 147 -2.29 -3.99 1.39
CA PHE A 147 -2.53 -4.95 2.45
C PHE A 147 -2.50 -4.23 3.79
N GLU A 148 -3.55 -4.42 4.60
CA GLU A 148 -3.74 -3.72 5.89
C GLU A 148 -3.61 -2.19 5.76
N CYS A 149 -4.14 -1.64 4.65
CA CYS A 149 -4.11 -0.22 4.35
C CYS A 149 -5.51 0.37 4.37
N GLU A 150 -5.62 1.61 4.82
CA GLU A 150 -6.84 2.40 4.81
C GLU A 150 -6.68 3.64 3.94
N ASN A 151 -7.78 4.13 3.36
CA ASN A 151 -7.80 5.37 2.59
C ASN A 151 -6.77 5.37 1.45
N VAL A 152 -6.83 4.37 0.59
CA VAL A 152 -6.00 4.26 -0.60
C VAL A 152 -6.82 4.64 -1.82
N ALA A 153 -6.25 5.46 -2.70
CA ALA A 153 -6.87 5.81 -3.97
C ALA A 153 -5.87 5.83 -5.11
N ILE A 154 -6.40 5.69 -6.33
CA ILE A 154 -5.73 5.95 -7.58
C ILE A 154 -6.62 6.90 -8.36
N THR A 155 -6.09 8.06 -8.69
CA THR A 155 -6.85 9.12 -9.35
C THR A 155 -6.05 9.79 -10.46
N GLY A 156 -6.66 10.75 -11.16
CA GLY A 156 -6.05 11.45 -12.27
C GLY A 156 -6.52 10.95 -13.63
N LYS A 157 -5.81 11.33 -14.69
CA LYS A 157 -6.17 11.01 -16.09
C LYS A 157 -5.10 10.20 -16.82
N GLY A 158 -4.05 9.79 -16.11
CA GLY A 158 -2.97 8.97 -16.65
C GLY A 158 -3.37 7.53 -16.90
N THR A 159 -2.42 6.72 -17.34
CA THR A 159 -2.63 5.34 -17.75
C THR A 159 -1.77 4.39 -16.91
N LEU A 160 -2.38 3.32 -16.42
CA LEU A 160 -1.69 2.14 -15.90
C LEU A 160 -1.56 1.14 -17.03
N GLN A 161 -0.34 0.82 -17.44
CA GLN A 161 -0.05 -0.01 -18.62
C GLN A 161 0.61 -1.33 -18.19
N PRO A 162 -0.16 -2.40 -17.94
CA PRO A 162 0.39 -3.73 -17.73
C PRO A 162 0.85 -4.33 -19.06
N LYS A 163 1.87 -5.16 -19.04
CA LYS A 163 2.27 -5.95 -20.22
C LYS A 163 1.45 -7.23 -20.30
N MET A 164 0.20 -7.10 -20.72
CA MET A 164 -0.78 -8.19 -20.70
C MET A 164 -0.35 -9.42 -21.46
N ASP A 165 0.46 -9.30 -22.52
CA ASP A 165 0.86 -10.46 -23.32
C ASP A 165 1.73 -11.43 -22.51
N THR A 166 2.54 -10.93 -21.58
CA THR A 166 3.27 -11.75 -20.62
C THR A 166 2.32 -12.48 -19.67
N TRP A 167 1.30 -11.77 -19.17
CA TRP A 167 0.42 -12.32 -18.15
C TRP A 167 -0.69 -13.22 -18.71
N LYS A 168 -1.11 -13.04 -19.96
CA LYS A 168 -2.14 -13.86 -20.63
C LYS A 168 -1.80 -15.35 -20.71
N VAL A 169 -0.54 -15.72 -20.61
CA VAL A 169 -0.11 -17.14 -20.62
C VAL A 169 -0.82 -17.94 -19.53
N TRP A 170 -1.18 -17.30 -18.41
CA TRP A 170 -1.84 -17.95 -17.27
C TRP A 170 -3.30 -18.30 -17.54
N PHE A 171 -3.96 -17.62 -18.43
CA PHE A 171 -5.34 -17.97 -18.82
C PHE A 171 -5.43 -19.34 -19.49
N LYS A 172 -4.33 -19.82 -20.04
CA LYS A 172 -4.22 -21.17 -20.63
C LYS A 172 -4.05 -22.27 -19.58
N ARG A 173 -3.93 -21.91 -18.30
CA ARG A 173 -3.70 -22.82 -17.17
C ARG A 173 -2.63 -23.88 -17.49
N PRO A 174 -1.36 -23.51 -17.74
CA PRO A 174 -0.31 -24.44 -18.06
C PRO A 174 -0.12 -25.44 -16.92
N GLN A 175 0.43 -26.63 -17.23
CA GLN A 175 0.56 -27.74 -16.28
C GLN A 175 1.18 -27.34 -14.94
N PRO A 176 2.28 -26.56 -14.89
CA PRO A 176 2.85 -26.13 -13.62
C PRO A 176 1.90 -25.27 -12.76
N HIS A 177 1.02 -24.47 -13.39
CA HIS A 177 0.01 -23.73 -12.69
C HIS A 177 -1.03 -24.66 -12.03
N LEU A 178 -1.46 -25.69 -12.74
CA LEU A 178 -2.40 -26.68 -12.20
C LEU A 178 -1.79 -27.46 -11.03
N GLU A 179 -0.50 -27.80 -11.12
CA GLU A 179 0.23 -28.46 -10.04
C GLU A 179 0.33 -27.58 -8.79
N ALA A 180 0.68 -26.30 -8.95
CA ALA A 180 0.75 -25.33 -7.87
C ALA A 180 -0.63 -25.13 -7.20
N LEU A 181 -1.70 -25.09 -7.97
CA LEU A 181 -3.06 -25.03 -7.43
C LEU A 181 -3.41 -26.27 -6.62
N LYS A 182 -3.09 -27.47 -7.14
CA LYS A 182 -3.31 -28.73 -6.43
C LYS A 182 -2.53 -28.75 -5.12
N GLU A 183 -1.30 -28.27 -5.12
CA GLU A 183 -0.49 -28.15 -3.90
C GLU A 183 -1.14 -27.19 -2.89
N LEU A 184 -1.57 -26.00 -3.33
CA LEU A 184 -2.25 -25.04 -2.49
C LEU A 184 -3.51 -25.64 -1.84
N TYR A 185 -4.36 -26.30 -2.63
CA TYR A 185 -5.56 -26.94 -2.11
C TYR A 185 -5.23 -28.05 -1.08
N THR A 186 -4.18 -28.82 -1.35
CA THR A 186 -3.73 -29.86 -0.41
C THR A 186 -3.25 -29.22 0.89
N LYS A 187 -2.39 -28.21 0.81
CA LYS A 187 -1.91 -27.49 2.00
C LYS A 187 -3.04 -26.86 2.81
N ALA A 188 -4.01 -26.26 2.13
CA ALA A 188 -5.16 -25.65 2.79
C ALA A 188 -6.07 -26.70 3.47
N SER A 189 -6.36 -27.83 2.81
CA SER A 189 -7.22 -28.89 3.34
C SER A 189 -6.59 -29.64 4.52
N THR A 190 -5.26 -29.65 4.61
CA THR A 190 -4.51 -30.24 5.71
C THR A 190 -4.13 -29.24 6.81
N ASN A 191 -4.72 -28.02 6.77
CA ASN A 191 -4.48 -26.96 7.75
C ASN A 191 -3.01 -26.54 7.91
N ILE A 192 -2.20 -26.65 6.86
CA ILE A 192 -0.85 -26.09 6.86
C ILE A 192 -0.95 -24.55 7.08
N PRO A 193 -0.12 -23.94 7.94
CA PRO A 193 -0.13 -22.51 8.19
C PRO A 193 -0.02 -21.67 6.90
N VAL A 194 -0.71 -20.55 6.83
CA VAL A 194 -0.75 -19.69 5.62
C VAL A 194 0.64 -19.28 5.16
N ILE A 195 1.55 -18.97 6.10
CA ILE A 195 2.93 -18.60 5.79
C ILE A 195 3.70 -19.68 5.02
N GLU A 196 3.30 -20.93 5.15
CA GLU A 196 3.89 -22.07 4.44
C GLU A 196 3.15 -22.39 3.13
N ARG A 197 2.04 -21.73 2.84
CA ARG A 197 1.27 -21.87 1.61
C ARG A 197 1.85 -20.95 0.52
N GLN A 198 3.14 -21.08 0.23
CA GLN A 198 3.72 -20.38 -0.91
C GLN A 198 3.33 -21.08 -2.19
N THR A 199 2.67 -20.35 -3.07
CA THR A 199 2.23 -20.82 -4.38
C THR A 199 2.71 -19.84 -5.43
N VAL A 200 3.94 -19.99 -5.85
CA VAL A 200 4.51 -19.22 -6.95
C VAL A 200 4.24 -20.00 -8.23
N SER A 201 3.03 -19.86 -8.76
CA SER A 201 2.55 -20.72 -9.86
C SER A 201 3.08 -20.31 -11.24
N TYR A 202 3.93 -19.31 -11.30
CA TYR A 202 4.43 -18.77 -12.56
C TYR A 202 5.81 -19.32 -12.83
N THR A 203 5.82 -20.54 -13.27
CA THR A 203 7.02 -21.33 -13.38
C THR A 203 7.81 -21.00 -14.63
N HIS A 204 8.91 -20.37 -14.43
CA HIS A 204 10.21 -20.66 -15.00
C HIS A 204 11.32 -20.21 -14.06
N LEU A 205 10.98 -19.94 -12.81
CA LEU A 205 11.98 -19.68 -11.79
C LEU A 205 12.03 -20.87 -10.86
N THR A 206 13.04 -21.68 -11.01
CA THR A 206 13.54 -22.51 -9.94
C THR A 206 13.94 -21.58 -8.81
N LEU A 207 12.98 -21.25 -7.92
CA LEU A 207 13.33 -20.62 -6.65
C LEU A 207 14.28 -21.58 -5.94
N PRO A 208 15.40 -21.09 -5.37
CA PRO A 208 16.18 -21.88 -4.48
C PRO A 208 15.25 -22.31 -3.33
N THR A 209 15.12 -23.61 -3.16
CA THR A 209 14.23 -24.25 -2.17
C THR A 209 14.69 -24.05 -0.73
N LYS A 210 15.45 -23.00 -0.45
CA LYS A 210 15.86 -22.62 0.91
C LYS A 210 15.95 -21.07 0.98
N LEU A 211 15.01 -20.50 1.67
CA LEU A 211 15.22 -19.30 2.47
C LEU A 211 15.59 -19.74 3.87
#